data_69efd89bb8f0dfe65f2e598be6a6691e
#
_entry.id   69efd89bb8f0dfe65f2e598be6a6691e
#
_cell.length_a   1.000
_cell.length_b   1.000
_cell.length_c   1.000
_cell.angle_alpha   90.00
_cell.angle_beta   90.00
_cell.angle_gamma   90.00
#
_symmetry.space_group_name_H-M   'P 1'
#
loop_
_entity.id
_entity.type
_entity.pdbx_description
1 polymer ?
#
loop_
_entity_poly.entity_id
_entity_poly.type
_entity_poly.pdbx_seq_one_letter_code
_entity_poly.pdbx_strand_id
1 'polypeptide(L)'
;MKAVLFQKPWEAACIDVPKPQPGPGQALIRIVSAGICGSDIGAYRGTNALVSYPRIIGHELAGIVEQIPEDNVAGIKPGDRVVVNPYVYCGHCYPCSLGRTNCCTDLKCLGVHIDGGMAEYFCHPADMLIPLPDNVPWDTAPIAEPLVIALHGLHR
;
A
#
# COMPACT_ATOMS: atom_id res chain seq x y z
N MET A 1 13.50 -9.76 -7.66
CA MET A 1 12.06 -9.97 -7.52
C MET A 1 11.32 -9.29 -8.66
N LYS A 2 10.10 -9.77 -8.97
CA LYS A 2 9.25 -9.14 -10.00
C LYS A 2 8.44 -7.98 -9.42
N ALA A 3 8.22 -6.95 -10.27
CA ALA A 3 7.35 -5.82 -9.97
C ALA A 3 6.64 -5.34 -11.25
N VAL A 4 5.46 -4.75 -11.11
CA VAL A 4 4.70 -4.16 -12.22
C VAL A 4 5.00 -2.67 -12.28
N LEU A 5 5.67 -2.25 -13.34
CA LEU A 5 6.06 -0.87 -13.61
C LEU A 5 5.24 -0.28 -14.75
N PHE A 6 4.69 0.91 -14.54
CA PHE A 6 4.21 1.77 -15.62
C PHE A 6 5.34 2.74 -15.99
N GLN A 7 5.93 2.54 -17.16
CA GLN A 7 7.06 3.36 -17.64
C GLN A 7 6.59 4.74 -18.10
N LYS A 8 5.46 4.78 -18.76
CA LYS A 8 4.70 5.94 -19.21
C LYS A 8 3.27 5.52 -19.55
N PRO A 9 2.36 6.43 -19.91
CA PRO A 9 1.03 6.05 -20.35
C PRO A 9 1.05 5.01 -21.47
N TRP A 10 0.18 3.99 -21.33
CA TRP A 10 0.01 2.85 -22.24
C TRP A 10 1.21 1.88 -22.29
N GLU A 11 2.19 2.02 -21.38
CA GLU A 11 3.38 1.16 -21.34
C GLU A 11 3.55 0.58 -19.94
N ALA A 12 3.13 -0.67 -19.76
CA ALA A 12 3.28 -1.45 -18.55
C ALA A 12 4.22 -2.64 -18.79
N ALA A 13 5.08 -2.93 -17.82
CA ALA A 13 6.00 -4.04 -17.89
C ALA A 13 6.14 -4.74 -16.53
N CYS A 14 6.33 -6.07 -16.57
CA CYS A 14 6.83 -6.82 -15.45
C CYS A 14 8.37 -6.78 -15.50
N ILE A 15 8.97 -6.15 -14.50
CA ILE A 15 10.42 -5.91 -14.44
C ILE A 15 11.06 -6.68 -13.28
N ASP A 16 12.37 -6.87 -13.36
CA ASP A 16 13.19 -7.36 -12.25
C ASP A 16 13.78 -6.19 -11.48
N VAL A 17 13.53 -6.18 -10.17
CA VAL A 17 14.09 -5.19 -9.23
C VAL A 17 14.73 -5.91 -8.03
N PRO A 18 15.69 -5.28 -7.33
CA PRO A 18 16.22 -5.84 -6.09
C PRO A 18 15.11 -6.06 -5.05
N LYS A 19 15.24 -7.12 -4.23
CA LYS A 19 14.36 -7.31 -3.06
C LYS A 19 14.64 -6.17 -2.06
N PRO A 20 13.64 -5.40 -1.61
CA PRO A 20 13.86 -4.29 -0.70
C PRO A 20 14.28 -4.80 0.68
N GLN A 21 14.99 -3.96 1.42
CA GLN A 21 15.32 -4.18 2.84
C GLN A 21 14.53 -3.18 3.67
N PRO A 22 13.88 -3.62 4.75
CA PRO A 22 13.13 -2.69 5.60
C PRO A 22 14.06 -1.73 6.31
N GLY A 23 13.73 -0.45 6.26
CA GLY A 23 14.36 0.60 7.06
C GLY A 23 13.80 0.65 8.50
N PRO A 24 14.29 1.57 9.33
CA PRO A 24 13.77 1.76 10.69
C PRO A 24 12.25 1.97 10.68
N GLY A 25 11.54 1.24 11.55
CA GLY A 25 10.07 1.31 11.66
C GLY A 25 9.29 0.66 10.52
N GLN A 26 9.95 0.05 9.54
CA GLN A 26 9.30 -0.61 8.42
C GLN A 26 9.22 -2.13 8.60
N ALA A 27 8.17 -2.72 8.06
CA ALA A 27 8.03 -4.15 7.84
C ALA A 27 8.38 -4.50 6.39
N LEU A 28 8.84 -5.72 6.16
CA LEU A 28 8.93 -6.37 4.85
C LEU A 28 7.75 -7.33 4.70
N ILE A 29 6.95 -7.12 3.68
CA ILE A 29 5.75 -7.91 3.38
C ILE A 29 5.99 -8.68 2.08
N ARG A 30 5.71 -9.98 2.07
CA ARG A 30 5.56 -10.77 0.85
C ARG A 30 4.13 -10.65 0.37
N ILE A 31 3.93 -10.01 -0.75
CA ILE A 31 2.59 -9.79 -1.32
C ILE A 31 2.04 -11.11 -1.85
N VAL A 32 0.81 -11.44 -1.46
CA VAL A 32 0.08 -12.65 -1.89
C VAL A 32 -1.01 -12.30 -2.90
N SER A 33 -1.69 -11.16 -2.68
CA SER A 33 -2.70 -10.67 -3.61
C SER A 33 -2.72 -9.16 -3.66
N ALA A 34 -3.09 -8.62 -4.82
CA ALA A 34 -3.22 -7.18 -5.06
C ALA A 34 -4.46 -6.93 -5.92
N GLY A 35 -5.23 -5.90 -5.58
CA GLY A 35 -6.33 -5.40 -6.38
C GLY A 35 -5.84 -4.44 -7.46
N ILE A 36 -6.66 -4.26 -8.49
CA ILE A 36 -6.46 -3.25 -9.55
C ILE A 36 -7.55 -2.20 -9.39
N CYS A 37 -7.17 -1.02 -8.93
CA CYS A 37 -8.08 0.10 -8.75
C CYS A 37 -8.36 0.83 -10.08
N GLY A 38 -9.48 1.52 -10.14
CA GLY A 38 -9.77 2.46 -11.23
C GLY A 38 -8.70 3.54 -11.40
N SER A 39 -8.02 3.93 -10.32
CA SER A 39 -6.89 4.87 -10.35
C SER A 39 -5.66 4.29 -11.06
N ASP A 40 -5.41 2.97 -10.98
CA ASP A 40 -4.33 2.30 -11.72
C ASP A 40 -4.65 2.29 -13.22
N ILE A 41 -5.93 2.07 -13.58
CA ILE A 41 -6.39 2.18 -14.98
C ILE A 41 -6.21 3.61 -15.49
N GLY A 42 -6.53 4.61 -14.66
CA GLY A 42 -6.28 6.02 -14.96
C GLY A 42 -4.79 6.33 -15.14
N ALA A 43 -3.93 5.78 -14.28
CA ALA A 43 -2.49 5.86 -14.42
C ALA A 43 -2.01 5.22 -15.73
N TYR A 44 -2.45 3.99 -16.04
CA TYR A 44 -2.09 3.34 -17.30
C TYR A 44 -2.47 4.16 -18.53
N ARG A 45 -3.65 4.81 -18.52
CA ARG A 45 -4.14 5.67 -19.60
C ARG A 45 -3.52 7.07 -19.64
N GLY A 46 -2.78 7.47 -18.60
CA GLY A 46 -2.23 8.83 -18.46
C GLY A 46 -3.28 9.89 -18.11
N THR A 47 -4.46 9.48 -17.61
CA THR A 47 -5.55 10.39 -17.19
C THR A 47 -5.53 10.72 -15.71
N ASN A 48 -4.70 10.03 -14.90
CA ASN A 48 -4.50 10.35 -13.50
C ASN A 48 -3.35 11.36 -13.36
N ALA A 49 -3.70 12.62 -13.17
CA ALA A 49 -2.73 13.73 -13.08
C ALA A 49 -1.81 13.68 -11.83
N LEU A 50 -2.13 12.83 -10.84
CA LEU A 50 -1.33 12.70 -9.61
C LEU A 50 -0.18 11.71 -9.76
N VAL A 51 -0.16 10.90 -10.82
CA VAL A 51 0.87 9.89 -11.04
C VAL A 51 2.02 10.47 -11.87
N SER A 52 3.22 10.34 -11.34
CA SER A 52 4.47 10.59 -12.09
C SER A 52 5.09 9.26 -12.53
N TYR A 53 5.64 9.23 -13.73
CA TYR A 53 6.29 8.05 -14.31
C TYR A 53 7.82 8.17 -14.27
N PRO A 54 8.56 7.03 -14.20
CA PRO A 54 8.04 5.68 -14.03
C PRO A 54 7.46 5.44 -12.64
N ARG A 55 6.50 4.48 -12.51
CA ARG A 55 5.84 4.17 -11.23
C ARG A 55 5.55 2.68 -11.09
N ILE A 56 5.98 2.07 -9.98
CA ILE A 56 5.45 0.77 -9.53
C ILE A 56 4.08 1.04 -8.94
N ILE A 57 3.04 0.39 -9.47
CA ILE A 57 1.65 0.61 -9.06
C ILE A 57 1.23 -0.29 -7.89
N GLY A 58 -0.03 -0.16 -7.47
CA GLY A 58 -0.71 -1.02 -6.50
C GLY A 58 -0.78 -0.44 -5.10
N HIS A 59 -1.98 -0.37 -4.57
CA HIS A 59 -2.31 0.13 -3.24
C HIS A 59 -3.38 -0.70 -2.52
N GLU A 60 -4.07 -1.58 -3.21
CA GLU A 60 -4.99 -2.57 -2.66
C GLU A 60 -4.21 -3.87 -2.44
N LEU A 61 -3.57 -4.02 -1.28
CA LEU A 61 -2.54 -5.03 -1.05
C LEU A 61 -2.84 -5.90 0.16
N ALA A 62 -2.62 -7.20 0.00
CA ALA A 62 -2.62 -8.17 1.08
C ALA A 62 -1.41 -9.11 0.99
N GLY A 63 -0.85 -9.48 2.13
CA GLY A 63 0.36 -10.28 2.16
C GLY A 63 0.67 -10.90 3.51
N ILE A 64 1.85 -11.48 3.59
CA ILE A 64 2.41 -12.12 4.78
C ILE A 64 3.64 -11.33 5.21
N VAL A 65 3.70 -11.00 6.49
CA VAL A 65 4.84 -10.32 7.08
C VAL A 65 6.05 -11.25 7.11
N GLU A 66 7.16 -10.81 6.50
CA GLU A 66 8.45 -11.53 6.52
C GLU A 66 9.35 -11.01 7.64
N GLN A 67 9.37 -9.69 7.81
CA GLN A 67 10.15 -9.00 8.86
C GLN A 67 9.34 -7.80 9.36
N ILE A 68 9.43 -7.53 10.66
CA ILE A 68 8.76 -6.39 11.31
C ILE A 68 9.52 -6.03 12.60
N PRO A 69 9.58 -4.75 13.02
CA PRO A 69 10.11 -4.35 14.32
C PRO A 69 9.34 -5.03 15.47
N GLU A 70 10.06 -5.48 16.51
CA GLU A 70 9.47 -6.15 17.68
C GLU A 70 8.53 -5.24 18.47
N ASP A 71 8.81 -3.94 18.49
CA ASP A 71 8.06 -2.90 19.20
C ASP A 71 6.89 -2.32 18.41
N ASN A 72 6.41 -2.99 17.35
CA ASN A 72 5.28 -2.52 16.57
C ASN A 72 3.98 -2.50 17.39
N VAL A 73 3.21 -1.40 17.24
CA VAL A 73 2.02 -1.14 18.07
C VAL A 73 0.86 -2.11 17.83
N ALA A 74 0.80 -2.78 16.70
CA ALA A 74 -0.26 -3.72 16.36
C ALA A 74 0.00 -5.15 16.89
N GLY A 75 1.17 -5.43 17.47
CA GLY A 75 1.57 -6.76 17.95
C GLY A 75 1.71 -7.79 16.83
N ILE A 76 1.87 -7.35 15.60
CA ILE A 76 2.04 -8.18 14.40
C ILE A 76 3.41 -8.88 14.46
N LYS A 77 3.47 -10.11 13.98
CA LYS A 77 4.69 -10.94 13.97
C LYS A 77 5.00 -11.43 12.55
N PRO A 78 6.25 -11.85 12.30
CA PRO A 78 6.57 -12.59 11.08
C PRO A 78 5.66 -13.82 10.92
N GLY A 79 5.14 -14.02 9.72
CA GLY A 79 4.15 -15.05 9.39
C GLY A 79 2.70 -14.58 9.44
N ASP A 80 2.40 -13.47 10.10
CA ASP A 80 1.04 -12.94 10.17
C ASP A 80 0.54 -12.43 8.82
N ARG A 81 -0.76 -12.58 8.62
CA ARG A 81 -1.49 -12.09 7.46
C ARG A 81 -1.88 -10.63 7.68
N VAL A 82 -1.66 -9.79 6.68
CA VAL A 82 -1.95 -8.35 6.78
C VAL A 82 -2.56 -7.80 5.50
N VAL A 83 -3.32 -6.72 5.64
CA VAL A 83 -3.61 -5.76 4.57
C VAL A 83 -2.86 -4.46 4.85
N VAL A 84 -2.63 -3.69 3.81
CA VAL A 84 -1.82 -2.46 3.86
C VAL A 84 -2.72 -1.24 3.83
N ASN A 85 -2.55 -0.32 4.79
CA ASN A 85 -3.08 1.03 4.65
C ASN A 85 -2.17 1.82 3.70
N PRO A 86 -2.65 2.20 2.49
CA PRO A 86 -1.79 2.78 1.47
C PRO A 86 -1.50 4.28 1.65
N TYR A 87 -2.08 4.92 2.66
CA TYR A 87 -2.03 6.36 2.87
C TYR A 87 -0.97 6.75 3.89
N VAL A 88 0.25 7.04 3.41
CA VAL A 88 1.38 7.47 4.26
C VAL A 88 1.22 8.96 4.59
N TYR A 89 1.14 9.27 5.88
CA TYR A 89 0.97 10.63 6.40
C TYR A 89 2.19 11.07 7.22
N CYS A 90 2.40 12.38 7.36
CA CYS A 90 3.60 12.93 8.01
C CYS A 90 3.59 12.83 9.55
N GLY A 91 2.43 12.68 10.19
CA GLY A 91 2.29 12.55 11.65
C GLY A 91 2.40 13.86 12.47
N HIS A 92 2.89 14.96 11.89
CA HIS A 92 3.22 16.19 12.64
C HIS A 92 2.51 17.47 12.14
N CYS A 93 1.83 17.45 11.00
CA CYS A 93 1.06 18.63 10.53
C CYS A 93 -0.21 18.82 11.36
N TYR A 94 -0.83 20.00 11.26
CA TYR A 94 -2.02 20.33 12.05
C TYR A 94 -3.17 19.30 11.90
N PRO A 95 -3.58 18.83 10.71
CA PRO A 95 -4.56 17.76 10.62
C PRO A 95 -4.13 16.48 11.33
N CYS A 96 -2.86 16.07 11.20
CA CYS A 96 -2.35 14.86 11.86
C CYS A 96 -2.40 14.99 13.39
N SER A 97 -2.08 16.16 13.96
CA SER A 97 -2.16 16.39 15.41
C SER A 97 -3.59 16.30 15.96
N LEU A 98 -4.61 16.42 15.09
CA LEU A 98 -6.03 16.22 15.42
C LEU A 98 -6.53 14.80 15.10
N GLY A 99 -5.64 13.86 14.74
CA GLY A 99 -6.02 12.51 14.31
C GLY A 99 -6.65 12.43 12.92
N ARG A 100 -6.68 13.55 12.17
CA ARG A 100 -7.25 13.60 10.80
C ARG A 100 -6.16 13.33 9.77
N THR A 101 -5.56 12.15 9.83
CA THR A 101 -4.42 11.76 8.99
C THR A 101 -4.75 11.75 7.49
N ASN A 102 -6.02 11.48 7.13
CA ASN A 102 -6.53 11.57 5.76
C ASN A 102 -6.52 13.00 5.18
N CYS A 103 -6.40 14.02 6.03
CA CYS A 103 -6.25 15.43 5.63
C CYS A 103 -4.80 15.92 5.76
N CYS A 104 -3.83 15.02 5.84
CA CYS A 104 -2.43 15.36 5.94
C CYS A 104 -1.97 16.26 4.78
N THR A 105 -1.23 17.34 5.10
CA THR A 105 -0.72 18.28 4.08
C THR A 105 0.35 17.69 3.17
N ASP A 106 0.96 16.57 3.59
CA ASP A 106 1.95 15.80 2.81
C ASP A 106 1.52 14.33 2.67
N LEU A 107 0.23 14.11 2.39
CA LEU A 107 -0.30 12.76 2.20
C LEU A 107 0.28 12.12 0.93
N LYS A 108 0.83 10.92 1.07
CA LYS A 108 1.29 10.10 -0.05
C LYS A 108 0.39 8.86 -0.17
N CYS A 109 0.05 8.50 -1.38
CA CYS A 109 -0.65 7.25 -1.67
C CYS A 109 0.28 6.34 -2.48
N LEU A 110 0.36 5.08 -2.07
CA LEU A 110 1.11 4.04 -2.78
C LEU A 110 0.62 3.90 -4.23
N GLY A 111 1.54 3.67 -5.15
CA GLY A 111 1.23 3.51 -6.57
C GLY A 111 0.80 4.80 -7.29
N VAL A 112 0.69 5.91 -6.56
CA VAL A 112 0.29 7.24 -7.07
C VAL A 112 1.41 8.24 -6.84
N HIS A 113 1.64 8.66 -5.60
CA HIS A 113 2.67 9.64 -5.23
C HIS A 113 4.05 9.02 -5.02
N ILE A 114 4.06 7.79 -4.53
CA ILE A 114 5.25 6.96 -4.27
C ILE A 114 5.03 5.57 -4.86
N ASP A 115 6.09 4.78 -5.00
CA ASP A 115 5.98 3.43 -5.51
C ASP A 115 5.04 2.58 -4.67
N GLY A 116 4.24 1.79 -5.35
CA GLY A 116 3.27 0.87 -4.75
C GLY A 116 3.83 -0.52 -4.51
N GLY A 117 2.96 -1.42 -4.09
CA GLY A 117 3.31 -2.77 -3.70
C GLY A 117 2.88 -3.86 -4.70
N MET A 118 2.59 -3.55 -5.96
CA MET A 118 2.36 -4.59 -6.97
C MET A 118 3.71 -5.19 -7.40
N ALA A 119 4.31 -5.92 -6.44
CA ALA A 119 5.61 -6.58 -6.52
C ALA A 119 5.57 -7.83 -5.62
N GLU A 120 6.56 -8.72 -5.75
CA GLU A 120 6.63 -9.91 -4.89
C GLU A 120 6.89 -9.55 -3.42
N TYR A 121 7.64 -8.47 -3.16
CA TYR A 121 7.94 -7.96 -1.81
C TYR A 121 7.83 -6.45 -1.79
N PHE A 122 7.45 -5.93 -0.63
CA PHE A 122 7.21 -4.51 -0.42
C PHE A 122 7.57 -4.11 1.02
N CYS A 123 8.23 -2.96 1.21
CA CYS A 123 8.49 -2.40 2.54
C CYS A 123 7.50 -1.28 2.85
N HIS A 124 6.95 -1.29 4.07
CA HIS A 124 5.95 -0.31 4.49
C HIS A 124 6.08 0.01 5.98
N PRO A 125 5.69 1.21 6.45
CA PRO A 125 5.64 1.49 7.89
C PRO A 125 4.81 0.45 8.64
N ALA A 126 5.35 -0.09 9.72
CA ALA A 126 4.75 -1.21 10.45
C ALA A 126 3.41 -0.84 11.10
N ASP A 127 3.25 0.43 11.51
CA ASP A 127 2.02 0.99 12.07
C ASP A 127 0.88 1.18 11.06
N MET A 128 1.18 1.02 9.78
CA MET A 128 0.21 1.07 8.69
C MET A 128 -0.22 -0.31 8.20
N LEU A 129 0.17 -1.37 8.90
CA LEU A 129 -0.29 -2.73 8.64
C LEU A 129 -1.50 -3.06 9.53
N ILE A 130 -2.47 -3.74 8.96
CA ILE A 130 -3.69 -4.15 9.64
C ILE A 130 -3.77 -5.67 9.61
N PRO A 131 -3.88 -6.35 10.76
CA PRO A 131 -4.04 -7.79 10.80
C PRO A 131 -5.24 -8.27 9.98
N LEU A 132 -5.04 -9.27 9.15
CA LEU A 132 -6.08 -9.89 8.33
C LEU A 132 -6.52 -11.20 9.01
N PRO A 133 -7.81 -11.37 9.37
CA PRO A 133 -8.32 -12.61 9.94
C PRO A 133 -8.09 -13.83 9.02
N ASP A 134 -7.84 -14.99 9.63
CA ASP A 134 -7.51 -16.22 8.89
C ASP A 134 -8.64 -16.71 7.97
N ASN A 135 -9.88 -16.41 8.32
CA ASN A 135 -11.06 -16.78 7.55
C ASN A 135 -11.31 -15.90 6.31
N VAL A 136 -10.54 -14.82 6.09
CA VAL A 136 -10.66 -13.99 4.89
C VAL A 136 -9.82 -14.61 3.78
N PRO A 137 -10.41 -15.00 2.62
CA PRO A 137 -9.67 -15.53 1.50
C PRO A 137 -8.71 -14.50 0.89
N TRP A 138 -7.59 -14.97 0.33
CA TRP A 138 -6.59 -14.09 -0.27
C TRP A 138 -7.09 -13.33 -1.50
N ASP A 139 -8.00 -13.94 -2.28
CA ASP A 139 -8.59 -13.33 -3.48
C ASP A 139 -9.52 -12.16 -3.17
N THR A 140 -10.05 -12.09 -1.95
CA THR A 140 -10.94 -11.01 -1.48
C THR A 140 -10.24 -10.03 -0.54
N ALA A 141 -9.11 -10.40 0.05
CA ALA A 141 -8.40 -9.58 1.03
C ALA A 141 -8.08 -8.15 0.54
N PRO A 142 -7.64 -7.91 -0.72
CA PRO A 142 -7.38 -6.56 -1.22
C PRO A 142 -8.59 -5.63 -1.22
N ILE A 143 -9.82 -6.19 -1.23
CA ILE A 143 -11.08 -5.42 -1.19
C ILE A 143 -11.22 -4.63 0.13
N ALA A 144 -10.45 -4.97 1.16
CA ALA A 144 -10.44 -4.22 2.41
C ALA A 144 -10.17 -2.72 2.22
N GLU A 145 -9.28 -2.35 1.28
CA GLU A 145 -8.98 -0.95 0.99
C GLU A 145 -10.20 -0.20 0.42
N PRO A 146 -10.77 -0.56 -0.75
CA PRO A 146 -11.92 0.16 -1.30
C PRO A 146 -13.17 0.06 -0.39
N LEU A 147 -13.31 -1.01 0.39
CA LEU A 147 -14.39 -1.13 1.37
C LEU A 147 -14.30 -0.04 2.46
N VAL A 148 -13.10 0.23 2.98
CA VAL A 148 -12.88 1.31 3.97
C VAL A 148 -13.22 2.67 3.37
N ILE A 149 -12.87 2.94 2.11
CA ILE A 149 -13.26 4.18 1.41
C ILE A 149 -14.79 4.32 1.35
N ALA A 150 -15.50 3.24 0.97
CA ALA A 150 -16.96 3.24 0.89
C ALA A 150 -17.60 3.47 2.27
N LEU A 151 -17.14 2.76 3.30
CA LEU A 151 -17.62 2.90 4.68
C LEU A 151 -17.37 4.30 5.24
N HIS A 152 -16.20 4.89 4.97
CA HIS A 152 -15.90 6.25 5.39
C HIS A 152 -16.86 7.27 4.77
N GLY A 153 -17.26 7.08 3.52
CA GLY A 153 -18.26 7.91 2.84
C GLY A 153 -19.66 7.79 3.45
N LEU A 154 -20.03 6.60 3.94
CA LEU A 154 -21.35 6.35 4.55
C LEU A 154 -21.47 6.90 5.97
N HIS A 155 -20.36 7.06 6.70
CA HIS A 155 -20.34 7.54 8.09
C HIS A 155 -20.16 9.06 8.23
N ARG A 156 -20.28 9.82 7.15
CA ARG A 156 -20.16 11.27 7.13
C ARG A 156 -21.48 12.01 7.18
#